data_ef0f83865017d328902c233ccae3e859
#
_entry.id   ef0f83865017d328902c233ccae3e859
#
_cell.length_a   1.000
_cell.length_b   1.000
_cell.length_c   1.000
_cell.angle_alpha   90.00
_cell.angle_beta   90.00
_cell.angle_gamma   90.00
#
_symmetry.space_group_name_H-M   'P 1'
#
loop_
_entity.id
_entity.type
_entity.pdbx_description
1 polymer ?
#
loop_
_entity_poly.entity_id
_entity_poly.type
_entity_poly.pdbx_seq_one_letter_code
_entity_poly.pdbx_strand_id
1 'polypeptide(L)'
;MSRKAAPARAGQDRTSLYDEITGKIIGELETGRVPWVQPWGTAAAKAPLAMPRNAATGRHYSGINVLILWGAVIEHGFAGQSWLTFRQALALGGNVRKGERGTTVVYADRFVPDDEKRRARETGDEAQAIPFLKRFTVFNAAQCEGLPEDVAIVAPPPAPGLIEPQVEALIRATGIDFRIGGNRAFYVPALDYVQVPPPQAYFEPINWHRTALHELGHATGHPSRLGRDMTGGFGTKKYAFEELVAEMNAAFCCASLGIVPTVRHADYIGSWLEVLREDNRAIVRAASQASKAADWLLGFVPADGAALSAEPAIDRRAA
;
A
#
# COMPACT_ATOMS: atom_id res chain seq x y z
N MET A 1 -11.48 5.09 -61.89
CA MET A 1 -11.78 4.05 -60.91
C MET A 1 -11.50 4.58 -59.53
N SER A 2 -12.53 5.04 -58.84
CA SER A 2 -12.40 5.72 -57.50
C SER A 2 -12.29 4.67 -56.41
N ARG A 3 -11.21 4.65 -55.65
CA ARG A 3 -11.04 3.80 -54.45
C ARG A 3 -11.90 4.37 -53.31
N LYS A 4 -12.98 3.66 -52.96
CA LYS A 4 -13.76 3.92 -51.74
C LYS A 4 -12.84 3.70 -50.53
N ALA A 5 -12.67 4.75 -49.71
CA ALA A 5 -12.07 4.64 -48.43
C ALA A 5 -12.92 3.77 -47.50
N ALA A 6 -12.30 2.80 -46.84
CA ALA A 6 -12.98 1.97 -45.82
C ALA A 6 -13.36 2.87 -44.61
N PRO A 7 -14.54 2.61 -44.01
CA PRO A 7 -14.95 3.37 -42.84
C PRO A 7 -14.00 3.10 -41.67
N ALA A 8 -13.55 4.18 -41.03
CA ALA A 8 -12.81 4.11 -39.78
C ALA A 8 -13.64 3.30 -38.76
N ARG A 9 -13.06 2.25 -38.21
CA ARG A 9 -13.65 1.50 -37.10
C ARG A 9 -13.84 2.48 -35.96
N ALA A 10 -15.11 2.73 -35.59
CA ALA A 10 -15.48 3.41 -34.36
C ALA A 10 -14.71 2.76 -33.21
N GLY A 11 -13.89 3.55 -32.52
CA GLY A 11 -13.16 3.09 -31.35
C GLY A 11 -14.19 2.65 -30.32
N GLN A 12 -14.21 1.37 -29.98
CA GLN A 12 -14.80 0.93 -28.73
C GLN A 12 -14.14 1.77 -27.63
N ASP A 13 -14.95 2.48 -26.85
CA ASP A 13 -14.52 3.17 -25.63
C ASP A 13 -13.79 2.14 -24.75
N ARG A 14 -12.47 2.12 -24.86
CA ARG A 14 -11.63 1.30 -23.98
C ARG A 14 -11.64 2.02 -22.64
N THR A 15 -12.45 1.54 -21.71
CA THR A 15 -12.39 1.95 -20.30
C THR A 15 -10.93 2.05 -19.90
N SER A 16 -10.54 3.20 -19.37
CA SER A 16 -9.14 3.41 -18.98
C SER A 16 -8.78 2.44 -17.85
N LEU A 17 -7.52 2.08 -17.75
CA LEU A 17 -7.06 1.21 -16.67
C LEU A 17 -7.29 1.83 -15.28
N TYR A 18 -7.31 3.15 -15.21
CA TYR A 18 -7.69 3.89 -14.00
C TYR A 18 -9.16 3.68 -13.66
N ASP A 19 -10.08 3.75 -14.63
CA ASP A 19 -11.51 3.52 -14.42
C ASP A 19 -11.80 2.10 -13.96
N GLU A 20 -11.13 1.11 -14.57
CA GLU A 20 -11.28 -0.31 -14.19
C GLU A 20 -10.87 -0.56 -12.74
N ILE A 21 -9.70 -0.06 -12.33
CA ILE A 21 -9.19 -0.23 -10.97
C ILE A 21 -10.05 0.52 -9.97
N THR A 22 -10.33 1.79 -10.24
CA THR A 22 -11.12 2.64 -9.33
C THR A 22 -12.54 2.13 -9.19
N GLY A 23 -13.17 1.69 -10.28
CA GLY A 23 -14.49 1.07 -10.25
C GLY A 23 -14.55 -0.19 -9.39
N LYS A 24 -13.51 -1.03 -9.41
CA LYS A 24 -13.42 -2.20 -8.52
C LYS A 24 -13.34 -1.78 -7.04
N ILE A 25 -12.50 -0.81 -6.71
CA ILE A 25 -12.36 -0.29 -5.33
C ILE A 25 -13.67 0.34 -4.85
N ILE A 26 -14.32 1.16 -5.69
CA ILE A 26 -15.63 1.75 -5.37
C ILE A 26 -16.65 0.66 -5.06
N GLY A 27 -16.74 -0.38 -5.91
CA GLY A 27 -17.68 -1.49 -5.69
C GLY A 27 -17.43 -2.24 -4.37
N GLU A 28 -16.19 -2.38 -3.94
CA GLU A 28 -15.89 -2.96 -2.63
C GLU A 28 -16.30 -2.03 -1.49
N LEU A 29 -15.98 -0.73 -1.57
CA LEU A 29 -16.38 0.26 -0.55
C LEU A 29 -17.90 0.38 -0.43
N GLU A 30 -18.65 0.35 -1.52
CA GLU A 30 -20.12 0.39 -1.54
C GLU A 30 -20.75 -0.80 -0.82
N THR A 31 -20.06 -1.94 -0.79
CA THR A 31 -20.48 -3.13 -0.03
C THR A 31 -19.96 -3.14 1.42
N GLY A 32 -19.35 -2.03 1.87
CA GLY A 32 -18.77 -1.91 3.21
C GLY A 32 -17.45 -2.66 3.39
N ARG A 33 -16.85 -3.15 2.31
CA ARG A 33 -15.52 -3.76 2.34
C ARG A 33 -14.46 -2.71 2.07
N VAL A 34 -13.47 -2.61 2.97
CA VAL A 34 -12.34 -1.70 2.83
C VAL A 34 -11.14 -2.50 2.29
N PRO A 35 -10.70 -2.29 1.04
CA PRO A 35 -9.70 -3.14 0.37
C PRO A 35 -8.34 -3.21 1.08
N TRP A 36 -7.97 -2.18 1.85
CA TRP A 36 -6.74 -2.15 2.65
C TRP A 36 -6.91 -2.62 4.09
N VAL A 37 -8.14 -3.05 4.48
CA VAL A 37 -8.45 -3.65 5.77
C VAL A 37 -9.09 -5.00 5.53
N GLN A 38 -8.30 -6.00 5.17
CA GLN A 38 -8.76 -7.34 4.85
C GLN A 38 -8.96 -8.17 6.13
N PRO A 39 -9.80 -9.21 6.10
CA PRO A 39 -10.09 -10.05 7.26
C PRO A 39 -8.96 -11.05 7.56
N TRP A 40 -7.71 -10.56 7.61
CA TRP A 40 -6.55 -11.38 7.92
C TRP A 40 -6.68 -12.05 9.30
N GLY A 41 -6.19 -13.28 9.41
CA GLY A 41 -6.29 -14.04 10.66
C GLY A 41 -7.66 -14.65 10.95
N THR A 42 -8.62 -14.55 10.03
CA THR A 42 -9.92 -15.20 10.12
C THR A 42 -9.99 -16.44 9.23
N ALA A 43 -11.02 -17.30 9.42
CA ALA A 43 -11.25 -18.46 8.57
C ALA A 43 -11.52 -18.07 7.07
N ALA A 44 -11.89 -16.83 6.80
CA ALA A 44 -12.10 -16.32 5.44
C ALA A 44 -10.79 -16.04 4.69
N ALA A 45 -9.70 -15.73 5.40
CA ALA A 45 -8.40 -15.47 4.81
C ALA A 45 -7.44 -16.63 5.11
N LYS A 46 -7.14 -17.45 4.11
CA LYS A 46 -6.18 -18.55 4.25
C LYS A 46 -4.72 -18.09 4.32
N ALA A 47 -4.43 -16.93 3.70
CA ALA A 47 -3.11 -16.32 3.73
C ALA A 47 -2.93 -15.46 4.99
N PRO A 48 -1.74 -15.43 5.61
CA PRO A 48 -1.41 -14.46 6.63
C PRO A 48 -1.33 -13.05 6.03
N LEU A 49 -1.49 -12.03 6.87
CA LEU A 49 -1.18 -10.66 6.49
C LEU A 49 0.31 -10.54 6.17
N ALA A 50 0.61 -10.16 4.95
CA ALA A 50 1.97 -9.87 4.49
C ALA A 50 1.92 -9.01 3.24
N MET A 51 3.01 -8.32 2.93
CA MET A 51 3.14 -7.60 1.66
C MET A 51 3.25 -8.58 0.49
N PRO A 52 2.48 -8.37 -0.60
CA PRO A 52 2.64 -9.16 -1.81
C PRO A 52 4.05 -9.02 -2.37
N ARG A 53 4.67 -10.12 -2.75
CA ARG A 53 6.03 -10.15 -3.28
C ARG A 53 6.11 -10.87 -4.62
N ASN A 54 7.04 -10.44 -5.46
CA ASN A 54 7.44 -11.20 -6.63
C ASN A 54 8.37 -12.34 -6.18
N ALA A 55 7.94 -13.58 -6.35
CA ALA A 55 8.66 -14.74 -5.83
C ALA A 55 9.99 -15.02 -6.53
N ALA A 56 10.16 -14.58 -7.79
CA ALA A 56 11.42 -14.76 -8.52
C ALA A 56 12.50 -13.72 -8.12
N THR A 57 12.09 -12.52 -7.69
CA THR A 57 13.02 -11.42 -7.39
C THR A 57 13.08 -11.09 -5.90
N GLY A 58 12.14 -11.58 -5.10
CA GLY A 58 11.98 -11.24 -3.69
C GLY A 58 11.41 -9.83 -3.44
N ARG A 59 11.27 -8.99 -4.47
CA ARG A 59 10.80 -7.60 -4.33
C ARG A 59 9.32 -7.54 -3.99
N HIS A 60 8.95 -6.69 -3.04
CA HIS A 60 7.56 -6.41 -2.72
C HIS A 60 6.91 -5.56 -3.81
N TYR A 61 5.62 -5.78 -4.01
CA TYR A 61 4.78 -4.88 -4.78
C TYR A 61 4.47 -3.63 -3.97
N SER A 62 4.20 -2.53 -4.65
CA SER A 62 3.92 -1.23 -4.03
C SER A 62 2.73 -0.54 -4.68
N GLY A 63 2.23 0.51 -4.05
CA GLY A 63 1.12 1.31 -4.53
C GLY A 63 -0.15 0.50 -4.70
N ILE A 64 -0.90 0.81 -5.74
CA ILE A 64 -2.19 0.18 -6.03
C ILE A 64 -2.11 -1.34 -6.23
N ASN A 65 -0.94 -1.86 -6.64
CA ASN A 65 -0.75 -3.30 -6.83
C ASN A 65 -0.89 -4.09 -5.53
N VAL A 66 -0.58 -3.49 -4.38
CA VAL A 66 -0.79 -4.13 -3.07
C VAL A 66 -2.27 -4.43 -2.88
N LEU A 67 -3.15 -3.44 -3.13
CA LEU A 67 -4.59 -3.59 -2.97
C LEU A 67 -5.17 -4.60 -3.98
N ILE A 68 -4.72 -4.53 -5.23
CA ILE A 68 -5.14 -5.47 -6.28
C ILE A 68 -4.80 -6.92 -5.89
N LEU A 69 -3.59 -7.16 -5.42
CA LEU A 69 -3.10 -8.50 -5.10
C LEU A 69 -3.72 -9.04 -3.80
N TRP A 70 -3.91 -8.18 -2.79
CA TRP A 70 -4.67 -8.55 -1.59
C TRP A 70 -6.11 -8.93 -1.92
N GLY A 71 -6.79 -8.13 -2.75
CA GLY A 71 -8.13 -8.46 -3.22
C GLY A 71 -8.18 -9.82 -3.90
N ALA A 72 -7.22 -10.12 -4.79
CA ALA A 72 -7.15 -11.41 -5.47
C ALA A 72 -6.88 -12.58 -4.50
N VAL A 73 -6.03 -12.39 -3.47
CA VAL A 73 -5.80 -13.42 -2.43
C VAL A 73 -7.10 -13.77 -1.70
N ILE A 74 -7.87 -12.77 -1.33
CA ILE A 74 -9.15 -12.99 -0.63
C ILE A 74 -10.21 -13.60 -1.56
N GLU A 75 -10.36 -13.05 -2.78
CA GLU A 75 -11.36 -13.50 -3.76
C GLU A 75 -11.18 -14.96 -4.15
N HIS A 76 -9.93 -15.39 -4.35
CA HIS A 76 -9.61 -16.75 -4.79
C HIS A 76 -9.19 -17.70 -3.65
N GLY A 77 -9.07 -17.20 -2.43
CA GLY A 77 -8.66 -17.99 -1.26
C GLY A 77 -7.24 -18.54 -1.37
N PHE A 78 -6.31 -17.79 -1.96
CA PHE A 78 -4.91 -18.20 -2.02
C PHE A 78 -4.28 -18.25 -0.63
N ALA A 79 -3.34 -19.19 -0.44
CA ALA A 79 -2.69 -19.42 0.86
C ALA A 79 -1.45 -18.54 1.08
N GLY A 80 -1.04 -17.74 0.10
CA GLY A 80 0.21 -16.95 0.21
C GLY A 80 0.20 -15.67 -0.62
N GLN A 81 1.22 -14.86 -0.39
CA GLN A 81 1.42 -13.55 -1.00
C GLN A 81 2.52 -13.53 -2.08
N SER A 82 2.91 -14.71 -2.56
CA SER A 82 3.96 -14.87 -3.58
C SER A 82 3.37 -14.89 -4.98
N TRP A 83 3.91 -14.06 -5.88
CA TRP A 83 3.37 -13.83 -7.22
C TRP A 83 4.46 -13.92 -8.29
N LEU A 84 4.11 -14.45 -9.46
CA LEU A 84 5.03 -14.71 -10.57
C LEU A 84 4.37 -14.33 -11.90
N THR A 85 5.14 -13.83 -12.85
CA THR A 85 4.71 -13.85 -14.25
C THR A 85 4.82 -15.29 -14.78
N PHE A 86 4.09 -15.60 -15.87
CA PHE A 86 4.16 -16.90 -16.54
C PHE A 86 5.62 -17.30 -16.88
N ARG A 87 6.41 -16.35 -17.42
CA ARG A 87 7.81 -16.58 -17.75
C ARG A 87 8.69 -16.87 -16.52
N GLN A 88 8.41 -16.19 -15.41
CA GLN A 88 9.13 -16.43 -14.16
C GLN A 88 8.82 -17.81 -13.57
N ALA A 89 7.56 -18.26 -13.64
CA ALA A 89 7.19 -19.60 -13.22
C ALA A 89 7.98 -20.66 -14.01
N LEU A 90 8.04 -20.52 -15.34
CA LEU A 90 8.83 -21.42 -16.20
C LEU A 90 10.33 -21.36 -15.88
N ALA A 91 10.89 -20.18 -15.66
CA ALA A 91 12.31 -20.01 -15.35
C ALA A 91 12.72 -20.63 -14.01
N LEU A 92 11.78 -20.78 -13.07
CA LEU A 92 11.95 -21.47 -11.80
C LEU A 92 11.67 -22.99 -11.87
N GLY A 93 11.44 -23.51 -13.07
CA GLY A 93 11.15 -24.93 -13.29
C GLY A 93 9.71 -25.36 -13.05
N GLY A 94 8.84 -24.39 -12.69
CA GLY A 94 7.42 -24.64 -12.51
C GLY A 94 6.59 -24.28 -13.74
N ASN A 95 5.28 -24.45 -13.65
CA ASN A 95 4.33 -24.09 -14.69
C ASN A 95 3.02 -23.59 -14.07
N VAL A 96 2.35 -22.66 -14.74
CA VAL A 96 0.98 -22.25 -14.37
C VAL A 96 0.02 -23.37 -14.79
N ARG A 97 -0.81 -23.84 -13.87
CA ARG A 97 -1.78 -24.92 -14.18
C ARG A 97 -2.76 -24.49 -15.29
N LYS A 98 -3.14 -25.47 -16.10
CA LYS A 98 -4.09 -25.26 -17.19
C LYS A 98 -5.44 -24.73 -16.67
N GLY A 99 -5.94 -23.66 -17.27
CA GLY A 99 -7.23 -23.05 -16.90
C GLY A 99 -7.14 -21.94 -15.85
N GLU A 100 -5.99 -21.75 -15.22
CA GLU A 100 -5.78 -20.67 -14.24
C GLU A 100 -5.85 -19.29 -14.93
N ARG A 101 -6.43 -18.33 -14.21
CA ARG A 101 -6.52 -16.93 -14.66
C ARG A 101 -5.60 -16.07 -13.80
N GLY A 102 -4.73 -15.32 -14.47
CA GLY A 102 -3.81 -14.40 -13.76
C GLY A 102 -4.50 -13.11 -13.34
N THR A 103 -3.90 -12.47 -12.35
CA THR A 103 -4.29 -11.15 -11.85
C THR A 103 -3.53 -10.07 -12.59
N THR A 104 -4.24 -9.02 -13.02
CA THR A 104 -3.62 -7.86 -13.68
C THR A 104 -3.02 -6.93 -12.65
N VAL A 105 -1.73 -6.66 -12.77
CA VAL A 105 -1.02 -5.61 -12.04
C VAL A 105 -0.62 -4.50 -13.00
N VAL A 106 -0.32 -3.31 -12.47
CA VAL A 106 -0.01 -2.14 -13.27
C VAL A 106 1.37 -1.60 -12.93
N TYR A 107 2.03 -1.09 -13.95
CA TYR A 107 3.29 -0.39 -13.83
C TYR A 107 3.15 1.00 -14.44
N ALA A 108 3.45 2.02 -13.64
CA ALA A 108 3.47 3.39 -14.15
C ALA A 108 4.76 3.62 -14.94
N ASP A 109 4.60 4.11 -16.15
CA ASP A 109 5.71 4.48 -17.03
C ASP A 109 5.44 5.84 -17.66
N ARG A 110 6.44 6.44 -18.26
CA ARG A 110 6.34 7.73 -18.94
C ARG A 110 6.74 7.58 -20.39
N PHE A 111 5.93 8.11 -21.27
CA PHE A 111 6.19 8.16 -22.70
C PHE A 111 6.37 9.62 -23.12
N VAL A 112 7.42 9.90 -23.87
CA VAL A 112 7.62 11.20 -24.50
C VAL A 112 7.24 11.05 -25.98
N PRO A 113 6.16 11.70 -26.45
CA PRO A 113 5.77 11.70 -27.85
C PRO A 113 6.89 12.23 -28.75
N ASP A 114 6.95 11.77 -30.00
CA ASP A 114 8.04 12.13 -30.92
C ASP A 114 7.96 13.61 -31.37
N ASP A 115 6.74 14.16 -31.42
CA ASP A 115 6.51 15.60 -31.64
C ASP A 115 7.05 16.44 -30.47
N GLU A 116 6.86 16.00 -29.22
CA GLU A 116 7.43 16.66 -28.05
C GLU A 116 8.98 16.58 -28.03
N LYS A 117 9.55 15.43 -28.41
CA LYS A 117 11.00 15.29 -28.54
C LYS A 117 11.58 16.26 -29.60
N ARG A 118 10.83 16.44 -30.71
CA ARG A 118 11.21 17.37 -31.78
C ARG A 118 11.11 18.81 -31.28
N ARG A 119 9.97 19.19 -30.66
CA ARG A 119 9.79 20.52 -30.08
C ARG A 119 10.89 20.86 -29.09
N ALA A 120 11.19 19.96 -28.16
CA ALA A 120 12.23 20.16 -27.15
C ALA A 120 13.61 20.37 -27.76
N ARG A 121 13.93 19.71 -28.90
CA ARG A 121 15.17 19.92 -29.64
C ARG A 121 15.22 21.28 -30.35
N GLU A 122 14.08 21.77 -30.85
CA GLU A 122 13.96 23.03 -31.55
C GLU A 122 13.95 24.26 -30.60
N THR A 123 13.32 24.13 -29.45
CA THR A 123 13.17 25.24 -28.47
C THR A 123 14.22 25.23 -27.36
N GLY A 124 14.91 24.13 -27.12
CA GLY A 124 15.82 23.96 -25.99
C GLY A 124 15.09 23.68 -24.65
N ASP A 125 13.76 23.52 -24.68
CA ASP A 125 12.96 23.21 -23.49
C ASP A 125 13.01 21.70 -23.13
N GLU A 126 12.60 21.36 -21.91
CA GLU A 126 12.40 19.96 -21.53
C GLU A 126 11.19 19.35 -22.24
N ALA A 127 11.35 18.10 -22.71
CA ALA A 127 10.26 17.36 -23.34
C ALA A 127 9.24 16.88 -22.31
N GLN A 128 7.96 17.16 -22.52
CA GLN A 128 6.89 16.73 -21.63
C GLN A 128 6.63 15.22 -21.78
N ALA A 129 6.77 14.48 -20.66
CA ALA A 129 6.47 13.05 -20.61
C ALA A 129 5.02 12.82 -20.19
N ILE A 130 4.30 12.02 -20.96
CA ILE A 130 2.92 11.61 -20.63
C ILE A 130 2.97 10.35 -19.77
N PRO A 131 2.47 10.38 -18.52
CA PRO A 131 2.40 9.19 -17.69
C PRO A 131 1.30 8.24 -18.19
N PHE A 132 1.59 6.95 -18.22
CA PHE A 132 0.62 5.91 -18.58
C PHE A 132 0.85 4.65 -17.75
N LEU A 133 -0.19 3.79 -17.69
CA LEU A 133 -0.10 2.51 -17.00
C LEU A 133 0.08 1.38 -18.02
N LYS A 134 1.06 0.52 -17.79
CA LYS A 134 1.22 -0.78 -18.47
C LYS A 134 0.58 -1.87 -17.64
N ARG A 135 -0.08 -2.82 -18.31
CA ARG A 135 -0.63 -4.03 -17.71
C ARG A 135 0.40 -5.16 -17.73
N PHE A 136 0.50 -5.87 -16.63
CA PHE A 136 1.20 -7.15 -16.55
C PHE A 136 0.29 -8.16 -15.89
N THR A 137 0.38 -9.41 -16.33
CA THR A 137 -0.35 -10.53 -15.74
C THR A 137 0.58 -11.31 -14.83
N VAL A 138 0.16 -11.51 -13.60
CA VAL A 138 0.86 -12.33 -12.60
C VAL A 138 -0.06 -13.42 -12.08
N PHE A 139 0.53 -14.49 -11.61
CA PHE A 139 -0.14 -15.67 -11.04
C PHE A 139 0.35 -15.83 -9.62
N ASN A 140 -0.55 -16.18 -8.70
CA ASN A 140 -0.16 -16.58 -7.36
C ASN A 140 0.63 -17.90 -7.42
N ALA A 141 1.61 -18.09 -6.55
CA ALA A 141 2.36 -19.36 -6.48
C ALA A 141 1.41 -20.55 -6.29
N ALA A 142 0.29 -20.38 -5.59
CA ALA A 142 -0.76 -21.38 -5.45
C ALA A 142 -1.44 -21.80 -6.76
N GLN A 143 -1.28 -21.05 -7.86
CA GLN A 143 -1.78 -21.38 -9.21
C GLN A 143 -0.75 -22.13 -10.07
N CYS A 144 0.44 -22.35 -9.52
CA CYS A 144 1.54 -23.00 -10.21
C CYS A 144 1.77 -24.40 -9.66
N GLU A 145 2.45 -25.23 -10.46
CA GLU A 145 2.96 -26.56 -10.10
C GLU A 145 4.44 -26.65 -10.41
N GLY A 146 5.16 -27.53 -9.72
CA GLY A 146 6.59 -27.75 -9.94
C GLY A 146 7.51 -26.60 -9.50
N LEU A 147 7.01 -25.62 -8.74
CA LEU A 147 7.85 -24.58 -8.17
C LEU A 147 8.71 -25.13 -7.01
N PRO A 148 9.92 -24.59 -6.78
CA PRO A 148 10.70 -24.89 -5.58
C PRO A 148 9.92 -24.60 -4.29
N GLU A 149 10.11 -25.39 -3.25
CA GLU A 149 9.36 -25.30 -1.98
C GLU A 149 9.52 -23.92 -1.31
N ASP A 150 10.71 -23.32 -1.37
CA ASP A 150 11.04 -22.03 -0.79
C ASP A 150 10.30 -20.86 -1.43
N VAL A 151 9.83 -21.02 -2.67
CA VAL A 151 9.03 -20.01 -3.39
C VAL A 151 7.63 -19.84 -2.78
N ALA A 152 7.08 -20.89 -2.21
CA ALA A 152 5.74 -20.94 -1.63
C ALA A 152 5.71 -20.66 -0.11
N ILE A 153 6.87 -20.61 0.57
CA ILE A 153 6.94 -20.48 2.03
C ILE A 153 6.33 -19.12 2.46
N VAL A 154 5.35 -19.22 3.33
CA VAL A 154 4.75 -18.10 4.07
C VAL A 154 5.32 -18.14 5.48
N ALA A 155 5.99 -17.06 5.91
CA ALA A 155 6.42 -16.93 7.29
C ALA A 155 5.21 -16.90 8.22
N PRO A 156 5.20 -17.65 9.34
CA PRO A 156 4.13 -17.55 10.31
C PRO A 156 4.12 -16.14 10.93
N PRO A 157 2.93 -15.60 11.29
CA PRO A 157 2.84 -14.33 11.98
C PRO A 157 3.59 -14.39 13.32
N PRO A 158 4.22 -13.29 13.76
CA PRO A 158 4.84 -13.22 15.08
C PRO A 158 3.79 -13.41 16.19
N ALA A 159 4.23 -13.91 17.35
CA ALA A 159 3.35 -14.05 18.50
C ALA A 159 2.93 -12.66 19.02
N PRO A 160 1.66 -12.44 19.40
CA PRO A 160 1.15 -11.15 19.82
C PRO A 160 1.77 -10.69 21.15
N GLY A 161 2.31 -9.46 21.17
CA GLY A 161 2.73 -8.72 22.36
C GLY A 161 1.81 -7.54 22.67
N LEU A 162 1.95 -6.91 23.85
CA LEU A 162 1.17 -5.70 24.21
C LEU A 162 1.57 -4.48 23.37
N ILE A 163 2.85 -4.26 23.18
CA ILE A 163 3.44 -3.37 22.16
C ILE A 163 4.53 -4.17 21.47
N GLU A 164 4.45 -4.26 20.17
CA GLU A 164 5.51 -4.89 19.39
C GLU A 164 6.79 -4.07 19.51
N PRO A 165 7.89 -4.63 20.03
CA PRO A 165 9.14 -3.88 20.25
C PRO A 165 9.65 -3.17 18.99
N GLN A 166 9.43 -3.76 17.84
CA GLN A 166 9.80 -3.17 16.55
C GLN A 166 9.04 -1.88 16.23
N VAL A 167 7.76 -1.74 16.64
CA VAL A 167 6.99 -0.50 16.45
C VAL A 167 7.47 0.58 17.39
N GLU A 168 7.75 0.23 18.65
CA GLU A 168 8.31 1.18 19.62
C GLU A 168 9.69 1.67 19.16
N ALA A 169 10.53 0.78 18.67
CA ALA A 169 11.84 1.12 18.12
C ALA A 169 11.72 2.01 16.87
N LEU A 170 10.78 1.70 15.96
CA LEU A 170 10.48 2.52 14.80
C LEU A 170 10.06 3.93 15.21
N ILE A 171 9.09 4.08 16.13
CA ILE A 171 8.62 5.37 16.61
C ILE A 171 9.81 6.20 17.11
N ARG A 172 10.65 5.63 17.97
CA ARG A 172 11.85 6.32 18.49
C ARG A 172 12.83 6.71 17.39
N ALA A 173 13.07 5.81 16.44
CA ALA A 173 14.06 6.03 15.38
C ALA A 173 13.64 7.12 14.39
N THR A 174 12.33 7.36 14.19
CA THR A 174 11.85 8.45 13.32
C THR A 174 12.22 9.84 13.83
N GLY A 175 12.47 10.01 15.12
CA GLY A 175 12.70 11.30 15.76
C GLY A 175 11.48 12.23 15.78
N ILE A 176 10.31 11.77 15.38
CA ILE A 176 9.05 12.54 15.45
C ILE A 176 8.67 12.71 16.92
N ASP A 177 8.23 13.90 17.32
CA ASP A 177 7.66 14.15 18.67
C ASP A 177 6.36 13.31 18.80
N PHE A 178 6.50 12.12 19.39
CA PHE A 178 5.43 11.16 19.56
C PHE A 178 5.03 11.08 21.04
N ARG A 179 3.79 11.47 21.33
CA ARG A 179 3.27 11.59 22.69
C ARG A 179 2.20 10.53 22.95
N ILE A 180 2.41 9.73 24.00
CA ILE A 180 1.41 8.77 24.48
C ILE A 180 0.62 9.43 25.62
N GLY A 181 -0.70 9.61 25.41
CA GLY A 181 -1.55 10.23 26.40
C GLY A 181 -2.86 10.77 25.82
N GLY A 182 -3.67 11.38 26.69
CA GLY A 182 -4.97 11.90 26.28
C GLY A 182 -6.00 10.80 25.93
N ASN A 183 -7.08 11.22 25.26
CA ASN A 183 -8.19 10.33 24.85
C ASN A 183 -8.47 10.36 23.33
N ARG A 184 -7.62 11.02 22.54
CA ARG A 184 -7.74 11.14 21.09
C ARG A 184 -6.39 10.93 20.43
N ALA A 185 -6.41 10.29 19.26
CA ALA A 185 -5.27 10.19 18.37
C ALA A 185 -5.35 11.30 17.32
N PHE A 186 -4.24 11.96 17.03
CA PHE A 186 -4.12 12.96 15.99
C PHE A 186 -2.66 13.33 15.72
N TYR A 187 -2.39 13.85 14.52
CA TYR A 187 -1.18 14.57 14.17
C TYR A 187 -1.47 16.07 14.04
N VAL A 188 -0.58 16.92 14.53
CA VAL A 188 -0.67 18.40 14.44
C VAL A 188 0.40 18.92 13.48
N PRO A 189 0.07 19.24 12.22
CA PRO A 189 1.07 19.66 11.21
C PRO A 189 1.84 20.92 11.61
N ALA A 190 1.17 21.91 12.23
CA ALA A 190 1.78 23.17 12.60
C ALA A 190 2.83 23.07 13.74
N LEU A 191 2.73 22.05 14.58
CA LEU A 191 3.62 21.81 15.71
C LEU A 191 4.45 20.54 15.55
N ASP A 192 4.22 19.81 14.48
CA ASP A 192 4.91 18.60 14.08
C ASP A 192 5.01 17.53 15.18
N TYR A 193 3.89 17.25 15.86
CA TYR A 193 3.82 16.18 16.83
C TYR A 193 2.62 15.26 16.62
N VAL A 194 2.78 14.01 16.99
CA VAL A 194 1.75 12.98 17.06
C VAL A 194 1.32 12.78 18.50
N GLN A 195 0.03 12.62 18.75
CA GLN A 195 -0.51 12.15 20.02
C GLN A 195 -1.36 10.91 19.80
N VAL A 196 -1.19 9.90 20.64
CA VAL A 196 -2.00 8.66 20.62
C VAL A 196 -2.35 8.29 22.07
N PRO A 197 -3.61 7.89 22.36
CA PRO A 197 -3.99 7.39 23.68
C PRO A 197 -3.09 6.22 24.11
N PRO A 198 -2.94 5.96 25.42
CA PRO A 198 -2.12 4.84 25.86
C PRO A 198 -2.70 3.51 25.39
N PRO A 199 -1.88 2.46 25.15
CA PRO A 199 -2.33 1.16 24.65
C PRO A 199 -3.48 0.53 25.48
N GLN A 200 -3.49 0.80 26.79
CA GLN A 200 -4.54 0.33 27.72
C GLN A 200 -5.90 0.98 27.48
N ALA A 201 -5.98 2.07 26.71
CA ALA A 201 -7.24 2.71 26.33
C ALA A 201 -7.96 1.98 25.19
N TYR A 202 -7.31 1.02 24.55
CA TYR A 202 -7.88 0.22 23.47
C TYR A 202 -8.45 -1.09 24.02
N PHE A 203 -9.64 -1.50 23.56
CA PHE A 203 -10.22 -2.80 23.94
C PHE A 203 -9.27 -3.95 23.60
N GLU A 204 -8.58 -3.85 22.46
CA GLU A 204 -7.55 -4.78 22.05
C GLU A 204 -6.28 -3.98 21.78
N PRO A 205 -5.22 -4.15 22.59
CA PRO A 205 -3.99 -3.38 22.50
C PRO A 205 -3.31 -3.43 21.12
N ILE A 206 -3.53 -4.51 20.35
CA ILE A 206 -3.00 -4.64 18.99
C ILE A 206 -3.46 -3.49 18.06
N ASN A 207 -4.64 -2.92 18.30
CA ASN A 207 -5.18 -1.82 17.50
C ASN A 207 -4.48 -0.48 17.76
N TRP A 208 -3.79 -0.35 18.89
CA TRP A 208 -2.94 0.80 19.18
C TRP A 208 -1.86 1.00 18.10
N HIS A 209 -1.25 -0.10 17.65
CA HIS A 209 -0.19 -0.06 16.64
C HIS A 209 -0.70 0.50 15.31
N ARG A 210 -1.90 0.06 14.89
CA ARG A 210 -2.51 0.59 13.67
C ARG A 210 -2.78 2.09 13.78
N THR A 211 -3.32 2.52 14.92
CA THR A 211 -3.55 3.95 15.18
C THR A 211 -2.25 4.74 15.19
N ALA A 212 -1.22 4.24 15.88
CA ALA A 212 0.09 4.88 15.89
C ALA A 212 0.70 5.01 14.49
N LEU A 213 0.62 3.95 13.67
CA LEU A 213 1.12 3.95 12.29
C LEU A 213 0.27 4.83 11.37
N HIS A 214 -1.03 5.02 11.64
CA HIS A 214 -1.89 5.95 10.93
C HIS A 214 -1.45 7.41 11.20
N GLU A 215 -1.30 7.80 12.46
CA GLU A 215 -0.87 9.15 12.83
C GLU A 215 0.57 9.45 12.36
N LEU A 216 1.46 8.46 12.43
CA LEU A 216 2.78 8.58 11.82
C LEU A 216 2.69 8.72 10.29
N GLY A 217 1.72 8.06 9.66
CA GLY A 217 1.41 8.24 8.24
C GLY A 217 1.17 9.70 7.90
N HIS A 218 0.31 10.39 8.65
CA HIS A 218 0.12 11.84 8.52
C HIS A 218 1.41 12.60 8.74
N ALA A 219 2.14 12.29 9.80
CA ALA A 219 3.39 12.97 10.12
C ALA A 219 4.43 12.85 8.98
N THR A 220 4.47 11.77 8.22
CA THR A 220 5.33 11.67 7.03
C THR A 220 5.03 12.75 5.98
N GLY A 221 3.84 13.36 6.00
CA GLY A 221 3.43 14.43 5.09
C GLY A 221 4.05 15.79 5.40
N HIS A 222 4.69 15.98 6.54
CA HIS A 222 5.33 17.25 6.90
C HIS A 222 6.34 17.74 5.83
N PRO A 223 6.47 19.07 5.62
CA PRO A 223 7.38 19.63 4.61
C PRO A 223 8.84 19.17 4.75
N SER A 224 9.32 18.89 5.97
CA SER A 224 10.68 18.38 6.21
C SER A 224 10.87 16.90 5.84
N ARG A 225 9.79 16.16 5.49
CA ARG A 225 9.81 14.74 5.13
C ARG A 225 9.34 14.55 3.69
N LEU A 226 8.11 14.09 3.45
CA LEU A 226 7.61 13.84 2.09
C LEU A 226 6.87 15.03 1.47
N GLY A 227 6.58 16.07 2.25
CA GLY A 227 6.04 17.35 1.75
C GLY A 227 4.68 17.23 1.06
N ARG A 228 3.72 16.46 1.63
CA ARG A 228 2.37 16.35 1.07
C ARG A 228 1.53 17.61 1.36
N ASP A 229 0.53 17.88 0.52
CA ASP A 229 -0.44 18.95 0.77
C ASP A 229 -1.44 18.54 1.87
N MET A 230 -1.17 18.99 3.09
CA MET A 230 -1.99 18.74 4.28
C MET A 230 -2.87 19.93 4.65
N THR A 231 -3.14 20.84 3.71
CA THR A 231 -3.92 22.09 3.97
C THR A 231 -5.43 21.87 4.06
N GLY A 232 -5.91 20.64 3.85
CA GLY A 232 -7.34 20.30 3.92
C GLY A 232 -7.87 20.32 5.35
N GLY A 233 -8.88 21.16 5.64
CA GLY A 233 -9.65 21.09 6.88
C GLY A 233 -10.58 19.86 6.91
N PHE A 234 -10.98 19.45 8.12
CA PHE A 234 -11.91 18.34 8.34
C PHE A 234 -13.15 18.43 7.43
N GLY A 235 -13.53 17.32 6.80
CA GLY A 235 -14.67 17.22 5.89
C GLY A 235 -14.41 17.72 4.46
N THR A 236 -13.20 18.19 4.13
CA THR A 236 -12.85 18.54 2.75
C THR A 236 -12.33 17.34 1.97
N LYS A 237 -12.38 17.39 0.63
CA LYS A 237 -11.83 16.35 -0.25
C LYS A 237 -10.32 16.18 -0.07
N LYS A 238 -9.58 17.25 0.19
CA LYS A 238 -8.14 17.17 0.50
C LYS A 238 -7.90 16.39 1.79
N TYR A 239 -8.71 16.64 2.82
CA TYR A 239 -8.68 15.89 4.07
C TYR A 239 -9.00 14.41 3.81
N ALA A 240 -10.09 14.10 3.11
CA ALA A 240 -10.48 12.73 2.78
C ALA A 240 -9.39 11.98 1.97
N PHE A 241 -8.69 12.67 1.08
CA PHE A 241 -7.56 12.11 0.34
C PHE A 241 -6.36 11.79 1.25
N GLU A 242 -6.01 12.68 2.17
CA GLU A 242 -4.93 12.45 3.13
C GLU A 242 -5.26 11.31 4.11
N GLU A 243 -6.54 11.19 4.53
CA GLU A 243 -7.02 10.04 5.31
C GLU A 243 -6.85 8.71 4.54
N LEU A 244 -7.15 8.68 3.23
CA LEU A 244 -6.86 7.52 2.39
C LEU A 244 -5.39 7.14 2.40
N VAL A 245 -4.50 8.13 2.34
CA VAL A 245 -3.05 7.91 2.38
C VAL A 245 -2.63 7.33 3.73
N ALA A 246 -3.09 7.92 4.84
CA ALA A 246 -2.74 7.48 6.19
C ALA A 246 -3.29 6.08 6.51
N GLU A 247 -4.52 5.78 6.11
CA GLU A 247 -5.13 4.47 6.26
C GLU A 247 -4.38 3.36 5.51
N MET A 248 -4.05 3.61 4.24
CA MET A 248 -3.27 2.66 3.45
C MET A 248 -1.83 2.52 3.96
N ASN A 249 -1.21 3.62 4.42
CA ASN A 249 0.10 3.57 5.06
C ASN A 249 0.07 2.66 6.30
N ALA A 250 -0.91 2.84 7.19
CA ALA A 250 -1.05 2.00 8.37
C ALA A 250 -1.22 0.52 7.99
N ALA A 251 -2.03 0.22 6.97
CA ALA A 251 -2.21 -1.14 6.48
C ALA A 251 -0.91 -1.75 5.92
N PHE A 252 -0.16 -0.99 5.13
CA PHE A 252 1.12 -1.45 4.55
C PHE A 252 2.20 -1.67 5.62
N CYS A 253 2.30 -0.75 6.58
CA CYS A 253 3.20 -0.92 7.72
C CYS A 253 2.81 -2.13 8.58
N CYS A 254 1.53 -2.28 8.92
CA CYS A 254 1.03 -3.44 9.66
C CYS A 254 1.35 -4.76 8.93
N ALA A 255 1.14 -4.80 7.60
CA ALA A 255 1.46 -5.97 6.80
C ALA A 255 2.95 -6.31 6.78
N SER A 256 3.80 -5.27 6.71
CA SER A 256 5.26 -5.44 6.70
C SER A 256 5.82 -5.89 8.07
N LEU A 257 5.17 -5.43 9.15
CA LEU A 257 5.57 -5.73 10.53
C LEU A 257 4.85 -6.97 11.11
N GLY A 258 3.97 -7.63 10.34
CA GLY A 258 3.21 -8.79 10.78
C GLY A 258 2.12 -8.49 11.82
N ILE A 259 1.67 -7.24 11.92
CA ILE A 259 0.65 -6.78 12.87
C ILE A 259 -0.74 -6.98 12.25
N VAL A 260 -1.62 -7.75 12.91
CA VAL A 260 -2.98 -8.01 12.43
C VAL A 260 -3.99 -7.25 13.29
N PRO A 261 -4.39 -6.01 12.92
CA PRO A 261 -5.38 -5.26 13.67
C PRO A 261 -6.78 -5.87 13.50
N THR A 262 -7.61 -5.73 14.52
CA THR A 262 -8.98 -6.28 14.56
C THR A 262 -10.04 -5.22 14.24
N VAL A 263 -9.74 -3.93 14.41
CA VAL A 263 -10.66 -2.82 14.14
C VAL A 263 -10.60 -2.39 12.68
N ARG A 264 -11.78 -2.12 12.11
CA ARG A 264 -11.98 -1.58 10.77
C ARG A 264 -12.53 -0.16 10.89
N HIS A 265 -11.79 0.82 10.40
CA HIS A 265 -12.28 2.20 10.35
C HIS A 265 -13.14 2.38 9.11
N ALA A 266 -14.46 2.36 9.30
CA ALA A 266 -15.43 2.54 8.22
C ALA A 266 -15.98 3.98 8.13
N ASP A 267 -15.59 4.84 9.08
CA ASP A 267 -16.21 6.16 9.28
C ASP A 267 -16.02 7.12 8.10
N TYR A 268 -15.01 6.91 7.27
CA TYR A 268 -14.68 7.77 6.13
C TYR A 268 -15.12 7.22 4.78
N ILE A 269 -15.78 6.05 4.71
CA ILE A 269 -16.16 5.41 3.43
C ILE A 269 -16.93 6.36 2.53
N GLY A 270 -17.88 7.12 3.07
CA GLY A 270 -18.68 8.10 2.32
C GLY A 270 -17.80 9.15 1.64
N SER A 271 -16.89 9.77 2.39
CA SER A 271 -15.98 10.81 1.88
C SER A 271 -15.00 10.24 0.86
N TRP A 272 -14.52 9.00 1.04
CA TRP A 272 -13.66 8.32 0.07
C TRP A 272 -14.39 8.05 -1.24
N LEU A 273 -15.65 7.59 -1.18
CA LEU A 273 -16.49 7.36 -2.36
C LEU A 273 -16.67 8.64 -3.18
N GLU A 274 -16.87 9.80 -2.53
CA GLU A 274 -16.97 11.08 -3.21
C GLU A 274 -15.67 11.41 -3.98
N VAL A 275 -14.51 11.30 -3.32
CA VAL A 275 -13.21 11.56 -3.95
C VAL A 275 -12.96 10.62 -5.14
N LEU A 276 -13.26 9.32 -4.99
CA LEU A 276 -12.98 8.32 -6.01
C LEU A 276 -13.91 8.41 -7.21
N ARG A 277 -15.17 8.81 -7.02
CA ARG A 277 -16.12 9.00 -8.12
C ARG A 277 -15.79 10.23 -8.98
N GLU A 278 -15.20 11.26 -8.39
CA GLU A 278 -14.81 12.47 -9.13
C GLU A 278 -13.47 12.33 -9.85
N ASP A 279 -12.54 11.55 -9.30
CA ASP A 279 -11.21 11.39 -9.85
C ASP A 279 -10.79 9.92 -9.84
N ASN A 280 -10.88 9.29 -11.00
CA ASN A 280 -10.49 7.90 -11.22
C ASN A 280 -8.99 7.60 -10.99
N ARG A 281 -8.15 8.64 -10.80
CA ARG A 281 -6.73 8.49 -10.48
C ARG A 281 -6.45 8.65 -8.99
N ALA A 282 -7.42 9.10 -8.19
CA ALA A 282 -7.22 9.42 -6.79
C ALA A 282 -6.70 8.22 -6.00
N ILE A 283 -7.30 7.04 -6.17
CA ILE A 283 -6.88 5.82 -5.45
C ILE A 283 -5.45 5.40 -5.81
N VAL A 284 -5.07 5.52 -7.08
CA VAL A 284 -3.72 5.17 -7.54
C VAL A 284 -2.69 6.13 -6.95
N ARG A 285 -3.02 7.43 -6.91
CA ARG A 285 -2.15 8.45 -6.28
C ARG A 285 -2.05 8.26 -4.77
N ALA A 286 -3.17 8.02 -4.09
CA ALA A 286 -3.18 7.79 -2.64
C ALA A 286 -2.36 6.56 -2.27
N ALA A 287 -2.55 5.42 -2.97
CA ALA A 287 -1.77 4.21 -2.75
C ALA A 287 -0.27 4.41 -3.03
N SER A 288 0.09 5.22 -4.03
CA SER A 288 1.49 5.59 -4.30
C SER A 288 2.09 6.43 -3.16
N GLN A 289 1.34 7.41 -2.64
CA GLN A 289 1.80 8.22 -1.50
C GLN A 289 1.88 7.39 -0.22
N ALA A 290 0.93 6.48 0.00
CA ALA A 290 0.95 5.57 1.14
C ALA A 290 2.16 4.64 1.12
N SER A 291 2.53 4.11 -0.06
CA SER A 291 3.76 3.30 -0.17
C SER A 291 5.01 4.11 0.15
N LYS A 292 5.12 5.36 -0.33
CA LYS A 292 6.24 6.23 0.01
C LYS A 292 6.31 6.53 1.51
N ALA A 293 5.15 6.73 2.16
CA ALA A 293 5.05 6.94 3.59
C ALA A 293 5.49 5.70 4.36
N ALA A 294 5.01 4.51 3.96
CA ALA A 294 5.41 3.24 4.55
C ALA A 294 6.90 2.96 4.34
N ASP A 295 7.43 3.16 3.14
CA ASP A 295 8.85 2.99 2.85
C ASP A 295 9.71 3.92 3.72
N TRP A 296 9.29 5.19 3.90
CA TRP A 296 9.98 6.14 4.77
C TRP A 296 9.99 5.67 6.23
N LEU A 297 8.85 5.23 6.78
CA LEU A 297 8.74 4.71 8.14
C LEU A 297 9.55 3.42 8.31
N LEU A 298 9.36 2.45 7.42
CA LEU A 298 10.02 1.15 7.48
C LEU A 298 11.53 1.22 7.26
N GLY A 299 12.01 2.30 6.61
CA GLY A 299 13.44 2.57 6.48
C GLY A 299 14.18 2.77 7.81
N PHE A 300 13.45 3.02 8.91
CA PHE A 300 14.01 3.07 10.26
C PHE A 300 14.05 1.70 10.97
N VAL A 301 13.46 0.66 10.38
CA VAL A 301 13.53 -0.70 10.92
C VAL A 301 14.84 -1.34 10.44
N PRO A 302 15.69 -1.86 11.34
CA PRO A 302 16.92 -2.56 10.93
C PRO A 302 16.63 -3.73 10.00
N ALA A 303 17.43 -3.87 8.94
CA ALA A 303 17.27 -4.93 7.93
C ALA A 303 17.50 -6.34 8.49
N ASP A 304 18.30 -6.45 9.54
CA ASP A 304 18.52 -7.70 10.27
C ASP A 304 17.70 -7.61 11.55
N GLY A 305 16.84 -8.59 11.82
CA GLY A 305 16.04 -8.67 13.05
C GLY A 305 16.87 -8.69 14.37
N ALA A 306 17.96 -7.95 14.39
CA ALA A 306 18.79 -7.66 15.55
C ALA A 306 17.96 -6.84 16.52
N ALA A 307 17.45 -7.52 17.55
CA ALA A 307 16.88 -6.89 18.73
C ALA A 307 17.80 -5.74 19.14
N LEU A 308 17.24 -4.51 19.15
CA LEU A 308 17.90 -3.36 19.76
C LEU A 308 18.01 -3.63 21.26
N SER A 309 19.03 -4.36 21.69
CA SER A 309 19.50 -4.41 23.06
C SER A 309 20.20 -3.10 23.37
N ALA A 310 19.42 -2.06 23.62
CA ALA A 310 19.89 -0.85 24.28
C ALA A 310 19.32 -0.88 25.69
N GLU A 311 20.04 -1.53 26.61
CA GLU A 311 19.93 -1.21 28.03
C GLU A 311 20.28 0.28 28.20
N PRO A 312 19.43 1.09 28.85
CA PRO A 312 19.86 2.40 29.33
C PRO A 312 20.90 2.15 30.42
N ALA A 313 22.10 2.63 30.22
CA ALA A 313 23.10 2.72 31.27
C ALA A 313 22.49 3.55 32.42
N ILE A 314 22.08 2.88 33.49
CA ILE A 314 21.73 3.51 34.77
C ILE A 314 23.03 4.04 35.32
N ASP A 315 23.21 5.36 35.23
CA ASP A 315 24.32 6.07 35.92
C ASP A 315 24.14 5.94 37.44
N ARG A 316 24.82 4.97 38.02
CA ARG A 316 24.94 4.81 39.46
C ARG A 316 26.07 5.72 39.97
N ARG A 317 25.84 7.02 39.99
CA ARG A 317 26.65 7.98 40.75
C ARG A 317 25.77 9.06 41.35
N ALA A 318 25.15 8.76 42.47
CA ALA A 318 24.84 9.70 43.54
C ALA A 318 24.40 8.89 44.75
N ALA A 319 25.38 8.55 45.60
CA ALA A 319 25.17 8.33 47.03
C ALA A 319 25.81 9.51 47.75
#